data_2e8759f6440c637f75f0213dd14595b6
#
_entry.id   2e8759f6440c637f75f0213dd14595b6
#
_cell.length_a   1.000
_cell.length_b   1.000
_cell.length_c   1.000
_cell.angle_alpha   90.00
_cell.angle_beta   90.00
_cell.angle_gamma   90.00
#
_symmetry.space_group_name_H-M   'P 1'
#
loop_
_entity.id
_entity.type
_entity.pdbx_description
1 polymer ?
#
loop_
_entity_poly.entity_id
_entity_poly.type
_entity_poly.pdbx_seq_one_letter_code
_entity_poly.pdbx_strand_id
1 'polypeptide(L)'
;MNESPTSAPVLLAVDEDESLLADLDRELSGRYAGSYRIICVSSEGEAVSQLEELARAGEDVALVLAARALGGPDGCDLLGQVRSFHPHAQRGLLIEWGSWGEDGTSEEIFQAMARRQIEYYVIRPSQSPDELFHQAVSTFLLEWAHAKRISPHTVHIVSATWTGRASELKEVLGRCAVPHAFVLADSEQGQSLLANCRVGAELPLVVMPNGDVFEDPSKLELARATGAAVDPAQTEFDVVIVGGGPAGLSAAVYGASEGLRTLVLDDGGIGGQATSSAMIRNYLGFPRGVSGRRLAENAYEQAWVFGAKFAFMHDVTAIRREGERLHISLAGGGEVQAAAVVVATGAAYRRLGVDELEDLSGDGVFYGGPASEAPTTEGEVVHVVGGANSAGQAALHLAEYARTVTLVVRADSLAKEMSHYLVQQVEATPNIEVRLRTDVVGGGPGDDGWLGRLVLRSGNETETVASDGLFLMIGARPNSGWLPNEIEVNDRGFIRTGPEIADNPAWPLEREPLALETSMPGVFAAGDVRSGSMSRVAAAVGEGSVAIRLVHELFAAKREHSGELA
;
A
#
# COMPACT_ATOMS: atom_id res chain seq x y z
N MET A 1 25.02 -3.73 33.84
CA MET A 1 25.41 -2.28 33.86
C MET A 1 24.29 -1.55 33.15
N ASN A 2 23.83 -0.49 33.73
CA ASN A 2 22.60 0.22 33.38
C ASN A 2 22.46 0.47 31.90
N GLU A 3 21.36 -0.02 31.33
CA GLU A 3 20.75 0.61 30.16
C GLU A 3 20.56 2.09 30.55
N SER A 4 21.18 2.99 29.80
CA SER A 4 20.77 4.39 29.83
C SER A 4 19.31 4.37 29.44
N PRO A 5 18.37 4.90 30.22
CA PRO A 5 16.98 4.96 29.82
C PRO A 5 16.96 5.71 28.49
N THR A 6 16.50 5.06 27.41
CA THR A 6 16.17 5.77 26.19
C THR A 6 15.30 6.94 26.62
N SER A 7 15.75 8.18 26.38
CA SER A 7 15.00 9.36 26.81
C SER A 7 13.61 9.28 26.19
N ALA A 8 12.59 9.68 26.92
CA ALA A 8 11.22 9.65 26.44
C ALA A 8 11.13 10.42 25.10
N PRO A 9 10.45 9.89 24.08
CA PRO A 9 10.32 10.56 22.79
C PRO A 9 9.72 11.97 22.95
N VAL A 10 10.05 12.87 22.04
CA VAL A 10 9.68 14.28 22.15
C VAL A 10 8.39 14.57 21.36
N LEU A 11 7.51 15.37 21.95
CA LEU A 11 6.46 16.14 21.26
C LEU A 11 6.91 17.60 21.27
N LEU A 12 7.08 18.19 20.10
CA LEU A 12 7.49 19.57 19.95
C LEU A 12 6.34 20.40 19.40
N ALA A 13 6.00 21.52 20.05
CA ALA A 13 4.98 22.47 19.60
C ALA A 13 5.60 23.84 19.35
N VAL A 14 5.20 24.50 18.26
CA VAL A 14 5.73 25.80 17.85
C VAL A 14 4.59 26.76 17.57
N ASP A 15 4.54 27.86 18.32
CA ASP A 15 3.57 28.92 18.12
C ASP A 15 4.13 30.25 18.65
N GLU A 16 4.04 31.33 17.90
CA GLU A 16 4.53 32.65 18.32
C GLU A 16 3.66 33.34 19.36
N ASP A 17 2.37 32.96 19.41
CA ASP A 17 1.46 33.45 20.43
C ASP A 17 1.70 32.71 21.75
N GLU A 18 2.29 33.40 22.71
CA GLU A 18 2.60 32.84 24.03
C GLU A 18 1.37 32.28 24.76
N SER A 19 0.20 32.85 24.56
CA SER A 19 -1.06 32.38 25.17
C SER A 19 -1.52 31.05 24.56
N LEU A 20 -1.46 30.96 23.24
CA LEU A 20 -1.81 29.72 22.50
C LEU A 20 -0.77 28.62 22.76
N LEU A 21 0.50 28.99 22.85
CA LEU A 21 1.58 28.06 23.19
C LEU A 21 1.40 27.50 24.61
N ALA A 22 0.99 28.34 25.59
CA ALA A 22 0.69 27.89 26.93
C ALA A 22 -0.52 26.96 27.01
N ASP A 23 -1.52 27.16 26.14
CA ASP A 23 -2.67 26.25 26.03
C ASP A 23 -2.25 24.90 25.42
N LEU A 24 -1.40 24.90 24.39
CA LEU A 24 -0.83 23.70 23.81
C LEU A 24 0.01 22.92 24.83
N ASP A 25 0.89 23.61 25.58
CA ASP A 25 1.70 22.97 26.62
C ASP A 25 0.81 22.32 27.69
N ARG A 26 -0.24 23.01 28.13
CA ARG A 26 -1.19 22.49 29.12
C ARG A 26 -1.86 21.21 28.64
N GLU A 27 -2.36 21.19 27.41
CA GLU A 27 -3.04 20.03 26.83
C GLU A 27 -2.06 18.87 26.63
N LEU A 28 -0.90 19.14 26.01
CA LEU A 28 0.10 18.10 25.75
C LEU A 28 0.71 17.55 27.05
N SER A 29 1.11 18.42 27.97
CA SER A 29 1.68 18.02 29.26
C SER A 29 0.66 17.30 30.13
N GLY A 30 -0.60 17.75 30.14
CA GLY A 30 -1.66 17.14 30.94
C GLY A 30 -1.94 15.67 30.57
N ARG A 31 -1.77 15.30 29.31
CA ARG A 31 -2.10 13.94 28.85
C ARG A 31 -0.89 13.08 28.50
N TYR A 32 0.20 13.65 28.00
CA TYR A 32 1.28 12.88 27.39
C TYR A 32 2.61 12.93 28.16
N ALA A 33 2.80 13.82 29.15
CA ALA A 33 4.07 13.97 29.87
C ALA A 33 4.54 12.70 30.60
N GLY A 34 3.63 11.74 30.87
CA GLY A 34 4.00 10.45 31.45
C GLY A 34 4.76 9.51 30.51
N SER A 35 4.68 9.74 29.20
CA SER A 35 5.28 8.88 28.17
C SER A 35 6.13 9.64 27.18
N TYR A 36 6.00 10.94 27.09
CA TYR A 36 6.68 11.82 26.15
C TYR A 36 7.25 13.05 26.86
N ARG A 37 8.36 13.57 26.37
CA ARG A 37 8.92 14.87 26.78
C ARG A 37 8.28 15.96 25.93
N ILE A 38 7.64 16.93 26.56
CA ILE A 38 6.98 18.04 25.86
C ILE A 38 7.96 19.21 25.76
N ILE A 39 8.10 19.77 24.56
CA ILE A 39 8.90 20.95 24.26
C ILE A 39 8.01 21.94 23.52
N CYS A 40 7.85 23.13 24.07
CA CYS A 40 7.12 24.22 23.45
C CYS A 40 8.08 25.39 23.21
N VAL A 41 8.12 25.90 21.98
CA VAL A 41 9.01 26.99 21.55
C VAL A 41 8.23 28.06 20.80
N SER A 42 8.68 29.30 20.89
CA SER A 42 7.95 30.45 20.36
C SER A 42 8.45 30.93 19.01
N SER A 43 9.42 30.24 18.39
CA SER A 43 9.96 30.64 17.09
C SER A 43 10.48 29.47 16.28
N GLU A 44 10.49 29.63 14.95
CA GLU A 44 11.09 28.68 14.03
C GLU A 44 12.57 28.42 14.35
N GLY A 45 13.35 29.47 14.60
CA GLY A 45 14.79 29.33 14.89
C GLY A 45 15.08 28.49 16.12
N GLU A 46 14.27 28.62 17.18
CA GLU A 46 14.35 27.76 18.37
C GLU A 46 13.96 26.33 18.03
N ALA A 47 12.89 26.12 17.25
CA ALA A 47 12.43 24.80 16.84
C ALA A 47 13.51 24.05 16.06
N VAL A 48 14.10 24.68 15.05
CA VAL A 48 15.19 24.09 14.24
C VAL A 48 16.39 23.75 15.14
N SER A 49 16.80 24.67 16.02
CA SER A 49 17.90 24.43 16.94
C SER A 49 17.66 23.24 17.87
N GLN A 50 16.43 23.09 18.39
CA GLN A 50 16.03 21.96 19.22
C GLN A 50 16.03 20.64 18.42
N LEU A 51 15.47 20.64 17.20
CA LEU A 51 15.45 19.45 16.34
C LEU A 51 16.86 18.98 15.97
N GLU A 52 17.77 19.91 15.66
CA GLU A 52 19.18 19.57 15.40
C GLU A 52 19.89 19.01 16.65
N GLU A 53 19.63 19.57 17.82
CA GLU A 53 20.21 19.09 19.07
C GLU A 53 19.73 17.69 19.41
N LEU A 54 18.42 17.43 19.27
CA LEU A 54 17.81 16.13 19.48
C LEU A 54 18.34 15.09 18.49
N ALA A 55 18.50 15.45 17.22
CA ALA A 55 19.06 14.56 16.21
C ALA A 55 20.52 14.20 16.52
N ARG A 56 21.35 15.19 16.94
CA ARG A 56 22.74 14.94 17.36
C ARG A 56 22.84 14.07 18.61
N ALA A 57 21.85 14.16 19.50
CA ALA A 57 21.78 13.34 20.71
C ALA A 57 21.22 11.93 20.44
N GLY A 58 20.71 11.66 19.22
CA GLY A 58 20.06 10.39 18.89
C GLY A 58 18.71 10.20 19.58
N GLU A 59 18.06 11.30 20.00
CA GLU A 59 16.77 11.28 20.66
C GLU A 59 15.64 11.28 19.63
N ASP A 60 14.57 10.54 19.92
CA ASP A 60 13.43 10.42 19.02
C ASP A 60 12.46 11.60 19.18
N VAL A 61 12.04 12.18 18.06
CA VAL A 61 10.91 13.11 17.98
C VAL A 61 9.72 12.35 17.40
N ALA A 62 8.62 12.29 18.15
CA ALA A 62 7.42 11.57 17.73
C ALA A 62 6.47 12.45 16.91
N LEU A 63 6.32 13.72 17.31
CA LEU A 63 5.40 14.66 16.67
C LEU A 63 5.94 16.08 16.76
N VAL A 64 5.81 16.81 15.65
CA VAL A 64 6.01 18.27 15.61
C VAL A 64 4.70 18.91 15.20
N LEU A 65 4.21 19.84 16.01
CA LEU A 65 3.05 20.69 15.73
C LEU A 65 3.53 22.12 15.51
N ALA A 66 3.17 22.74 14.39
CA ALA A 66 3.54 24.13 14.13
C ALA A 66 2.33 24.96 13.74
N ALA A 67 2.26 26.17 14.26
CA ALA A 67 1.29 27.17 13.82
C ALA A 67 1.49 27.50 12.33
N ARG A 68 0.39 27.81 11.63
CA ARG A 68 0.42 28.20 10.22
C ARG A 68 1.29 29.44 9.98
N ALA A 69 1.15 30.46 10.81
CA ALA A 69 1.95 31.69 10.72
C ALA A 69 2.98 31.71 11.85
N LEU A 70 4.25 31.90 11.52
CA LEU A 70 5.39 31.98 12.44
C LEU A 70 6.21 33.24 12.18
N GLY A 71 5.56 34.41 11.98
CA GLY A 71 6.15 35.75 11.88
C GLY A 71 7.17 35.99 10.76
N GLY A 72 7.35 35.04 9.90
CA GLY A 72 8.29 35.06 8.77
C GLY A 72 8.00 33.92 7.82
N PRO A 73 8.74 32.79 7.90
CA PRO A 73 8.45 31.60 7.11
C PRO A 73 7.13 30.96 7.51
N ASP A 74 6.49 30.29 6.55
CA ASP A 74 5.29 29.50 6.78
C ASP A 74 5.59 28.30 7.69
N GLY A 75 4.66 27.97 8.59
CA GLY A 75 4.75 26.76 9.42
C GLY A 75 4.92 25.47 8.61
N CYS A 76 4.42 25.43 7.39
CA CYS A 76 4.64 24.33 6.46
C CYS A 76 6.11 24.18 6.06
N ASP A 77 6.85 25.28 5.91
CA ASP A 77 8.28 25.26 5.57
C ASP A 77 9.11 24.68 6.73
N LEU A 78 8.81 25.07 7.95
CA LEU A 78 9.42 24.46 9.14
C LEU A 78 9.13 22.95 9.21
N LEU A 79 7.86 22.56 9.05
CA LEU A 79 7.44 21.17 9.11
C LEU A 79 8.09 20.34 7.99
N GLY A 80 8.32 20.92 6.82
CA GLY A 80 9.06 20.29 5.73
C GLY A 80 10.51 19.95 6.09
N GLN A 81 11.18 20.84 6.86
CA GLN A 81 12.56 20.64 7.30
C GLN A 81 12.70 19.53 8.36
N VAL A 82 11.65 19.25 9.14
CA VAL A 82 11.68 18.24 10.22
C VAL A 82 12.15 16.89 9.71
N ARG A 83 11.77 16.50 8.49
CA ARG A 83 12.11 15.21 7.92
C ARG A 83 13.62 15.01 7.75
N SER A 84 14.37 16.06 7.50
CA SER A 84 15.83 15.97 7.34
C SER A 84 16.55 15.65 8.65
N PHE A 85 15.95 16.01 9.79
CA PHE A 85 16.49 15.74 11.12
C PHE A 85 15.89 14.46 11.72
N HIS A 86 14.59 14.28 11.57
CA HIS A 86 13.80 13.18 12.17
C HIS A 86 12.86 12.55 11.15
N PRO A 87 13.34 11.60 10.31
CA PRO A 87 12.59 11.03 9.18
C PRO A 87 11.25 10.36 9.55
N HIS A 88 11.12 9.93 10.81
CA HIS A 88 9.92 9.25 11.31
C HIS A 88 8.97 10.14 12.09
N ALA A 89 9.38 11.38 12.42
CA ALA A 89 8.53 12.31 13.16
C ALA A 89 7.27 12.63 12.36
N GLN A 90 6.13 12.61 13.05
CA GLN A 90 4.86 13.07 12.46
C GLN A 90 4.82 14.61 12.50
N ARG A 91 4.14 15.23 11.53
CA ARG A 91 4.11 16.67 11.34
C ARG A 91 2.68 17.17 11.16
N GLY A 92 2.21 17.95 12.10
CA GLY A 92 0.86 18.48 12.12
C GLY A 92 0.83 20.00 12.02
N LEU A 93 0.10 20.55 11.05
CA LEU A 93 -0.14 21.98 10.92
C LEU A 93 -1.29 22.40 11.83
N LEU A 94 -1.02 23.32 12.76
CA LEU A 94 -2.04 23.88 13.65
C LEU A 94 -2.85 24.96 12.90
N ILE A 95 -4.16 24.79 12.87
CA ILE A 95 -5.10 25.76 12.28
C ILE A 95 -6.15 26.18 13.30
N GLU A 96 -6.72 27.34 13.12
CA GLU A 96 -7.83 27.80 13.94
C GLU A 96 -9.14 27.11 13.55
N TRP A 97 -10.06 27.02 14.52
CA TRP A 97 -11.39 26.49 14.25
C TRP A 97 -12.12 27.37 13.23
N GLY A 98 -12.63 26.79 12.16
CA GLY A 98 -13.35 27.49 11.10
C GLY A 98 -12.49 28.01 9.95
N SER A 99 -11.16 28.01 10.06
CA SER A 99 -10.28 28.51 9.00
C SER A 99 -10.33 27.71 7.69
N TRP A 100 -10.83 26.47 7.71
CA TRP A 100 -11.11 25.72 6.48
C TRP A 100 -12.20 26.36 5.58
N GLY A 101 -13.00 27.30 6.10
CA GLY A 101 -13.95 28.08 5.33
C GLY A 101 -13.36 29.32 4.67
N GLU A 102 -12.08 29.64 4.93
CA GLU A 102 -11.37 30.74 4.30
C GLU A 102 -10.85 30.34 2.93
N ASP A 103 -10.96 31.27 1.97
CA ASP A 103 -10.46 31.05 0.62
C ASP A 103 -8.93 30.76 0.64
N GLY A 104 -8.51 29.66 0.02
CA GLY A 104 -7.11 29.25 -0.11
C GLY A 104 -6.60 28.32 0.99
N THR A 105 -7.19 28.26 2.19
CA THR A 105 -6.67 27.39 3.28
C THR A 105 -6.67 25.91 2.91
N SER A 106 -7.73 25.43 2.28
CA SER A 106 -7.79 24.03 1.85
C SER A 106 -6.78 23.69 0.78
N GLU A 107 -6.52 24.63 -0.15
CA GLU A 107 -5.51 24.48 -1.20
C GLU A 107 -4.09 24.43 -0.60
N GLU A 108 -3.79 25.33 0.33
CA GLU A 108 -2.50 25.38 1.03
C GLU A 108 -2.23 24.09 1.81
N ILE A 109 -3.20 23.60 2.58
CA ILE A 109 -3.10 22.31 3.30
C ILE A 109 -2.88 21.18 2.29
N PHE A 110 -3.64 21.15 1.19
CA PHE A 110 -3.49 20.15 0.15
C PHE A 110 -2.08 20.17 -0.45
N GLN A 111 -1.56 21.35 -0.79
CA GLN A 111 -0.22 21.52 -1.34
C GLN A 111 0.87 21.09 -0.33
N ALA A 112 0.74 21.47 0.95
CA ALA A 112 1.67 21.07 2.00
C ALA A 112 1.67 19.54 2.22
N MET A 113 0.50 18.91 2.17
CA MET A 113 0.37 17.45 2.20
C MET A 113 0.96 16.80 0.95
N ALA A 114 0.74 17.40 -0.23
CA ALA A 114 1.24 16.92 -1.51
C ALA A 114 2.78 16.96 -1.55
N ARG A 115 3.38 18.03 -1.06
CA ARG A 115 4.84 18.22 -0.94
C ARG A 115 5.44 17.44 0.24
N ARG A 116 4.61 16.69 0.97
CA ARG A 116 5.02 15.94 2.17
C ARG A 116 5.65 16.82 3.26
N GLN A 117 5.27 18.08 3.33
CA GLN A 117 5.67 18.98 4.41
C GLN A 117 4.92 18.65 5.70
N ILE A 118 3.67 18.20 5.58
CA ILE A 118 2.82 17.79 6.70
C ILE A 118 2.13 16.45 6.42
N GLU A 119 1.80 15.69 7.45
CA GLU A 119 0.91 14.54 7.36
C GLU A 119 -0.55 15.00 7.32
N TYR A 120 -0.93 15.94 8.20
CA TYR A 120 -2.27 16.50 8.24
C TYR A 120 -2.32 17.80 9.07
N TYR A 121 -3.48 18.46 9.10
CA TYR A 121 -3.71 19.58 9.99
C TYR A 121 -4.33 19.15 11.32
N VAL A 122 -4.20 19.99 12.34
CA VAL A 122 -4.80 19.84 13.66
C VAL A 122 -5.48 21.14 14.04
N ILE A 123 -6.72 21.07 14.50
CA ILE A 123 -7.41 22.24 15.04
C ILE A 123 -6.80 22.55 16.42
N ARG A 124 -6.41 23.81 16.65
CA ARG A 124 -5.94 24.26 17.95
C ARG A 124 -6.95 23.96 19.04
N PRO A 125 -6.51 23.57 20.24
CA PRO A 125 -7.44 23.32 21.34
C PRO A 125 -8.20 24.61 21.71
N SER A 126 -9.52 24.52 21.88
CA SER A 126 -10.38 25.64 22.22
C SER A 126 -10.90 25.60 23.65
N GLN A 127 -10.73 24.49 24.33
CA GLN A 127 -11.12 24.23 25.71
C GLN A 127 -10.16 23.21 26.32
N SER A 128 -10.20 23.04 27.64
CA SER A 128 -9.38 22.03 28.34
C SER A 128 -10.27 21.12 29.20
N PRO A 129 -10.23 19.77 29.03
CA PRO A 129 -9.55 19.04 27.97
C PRO A 129 -10.28 19.16 26.62
N ASP A 130 -9.53 19.19 25.52
CA ASP A 130 -10.07 19.14 24.16
C ASP A 130 -9.90 17.74 23.57
N GLU A 131 -10.94 16.91 23.61
CA GLU A 131 -10.88 15.53 23.15
C GLU A 131 -10.68 15.39 21.63
N LEU A 132 -11.12 16.37 20.83
CA LEU A 132 -10.88 16.34 19.37
C LEU A 132 -9.40 16.62 19.06
N PHE A 133 -8.79 17.56 19.77
CA PHE A 133 -7.35 17.81 19.70
C PHE A 133 -6.57 16.55 20.10
N HIS A 134 -6.92 15.95 21.24
CA HIS A 134 -6.26 14.73 21.71
C HIS A 134 -6.46 13.52 20.79
N GLN A 135 -7.62 13.38 20.15
CA GLN A 135 -7.84 12.35 19.14
C GLN A 135 -6.90 12.51 17.95
N ALA A 136 -6.73 13.76 17.46
CA ALA A 136 -5.79 14.04 16.39
C ALA A 136 -4.35 13.72 16.79
N VAL A 137 -3.89 14.21 17.94
CA VAL A 137 -2.54 13.93 18.46
C VAL A 137 -2.32 12.43 18.65
N SER A 138 -3.26 11.71 19.27
CA SER A 138 -3.16 10.26 19.49
C SER A 138 -3.05 9.49 18.18
N THR A 139 -3.71 9.95 17.11
CA THR A 139 -3.60 9.35 15.77
C THR A 139 -2.17 9.48 15.23
N PHE A 140 -1.56 10.66 15.32
CA PHE A 140 -0.16 10.85 14.90
C PHE A 140 0.80 9.99 15.72
N LEU A 141 0.61 9.90 17.03
CA LEU A 141 1.47 9.10 17.90
C LEU A 141 1.36 7.60 17.59
N LEU A 142 0.17 7.13 17.24
CA LEU A 142 -0.03 5.76 16.82
C LEU A 142 0.67 5.49 15.48
N GLU A 143 0.57 6.40 14.51
CA GLU A 143 1.26 6.29 13.23
C GLU A 143 2.78 6.32 13.39
N TRP A 144 3.30 7.18 14.27
CA TRP A 144 4.72 7.21 14.63
C TRP A 144 5.19 5.89 15.25
N ALA A 145 4.45 5.36 16.21
CA ALA A 145 4.78 4.08 16.86
C ALA A 145 4.80 2.93 15.85
N HIS A 146 3.86 2.92 14.89
CA HIS A 146 3.85 1.95 13.79
C HIS A 146 5.07 2.11 12.87
N ALA A 147 5.43 3.34 12.50
CA ALA A 147 6.59 3.62 11.65
C ALA A 147 7.91 3.19 12.33
N LYS A 148 8.02 3.42 13.63
CA LYS A 148 9.16 2.97 14.45
C LYS A 148 9.11 1.48 14.79
N ARG A 149 8.01 0.79 14.47
CA ARG A 149 7.77 -0.62 14.81
C ARG A 149 7.86 -0.89 16.32
N ILE A 150 7.47 0.09 17.12
CA ILE A 150 7.36 -0.04 18.57
C ILE A 150 6.03 -0.73 18.87
N SER A 151 6.04 -2.05 18.89
CA SER A 151 4.89 -2.87 19.25
C SER A 151 5.32 -3.94 20.24
N PRO A 152 4.58 -4.15 21.35
CA PRO A 152 4.87 -5.23 22.29
C PRO A 152 4.67 -6.61 21.69
N HIS A 153 4.06 -6.72 20.53
CA HIS A 153 3.78 -7.96 19.81
C HIS A 153 4.65 -8.11 18.54
N THR A 154 5.88 -7.57 18.58
CA THR A 154 6.80 -7.65 17.44
C THR A 154 7.49 -9.01 17.38
N VAL A 155 7.41 -9.67 16.23
CA VAL A 155 8.22 -10.86 15.92
C VAL A 155 9.64 -10.41 15.54
N HIS A 156 10.66 -11.02 16.13
CA HIS A 156 12.05 -10.67 15.83
C HIS A 156 12.69 -11.71 14.90
N ILE A 157 13.25 -11.27 13.78
CA ILE A 157 14.09 -12.08 12.91
C ILE A 157 15.55 -11.80 13.28
N VAL A 158 16.23 -12.76 13.88
CA VAL A 158 17.63 -12.64 14.27
C VAL A 158 18.49 -13.36 13.22
N SER A 159 19.41 -12.65 12.58
CA SER A 159 20.30 -13.21 11.55
C SER A 159 21.69 -12.58 11.56
N ALA A 160 22.67 -13.27 11.01
CA ALA A 160 24.02 -12.74 10.87
C ALA A 160 24.12 -11.62 9.81
N THR A 161 23.24 -11.62 8.81
CA THR A 161 23.23 -10.65 7.69
C THR A 161 21.81 -10.31 7.27
N TRP A 162 21.64 -9.16 6.61
CA TRP A 162 20.37 -8.68 6.05
C TRP A 162 19.91 -9.41 4.77
N THR A 163 20.67 -10.34 4.26
CA THR A 163 20.48 -10.91 2.92
C THR A 163 19.90 -12.32 2.94
N GLY A 164 19.42 -12.77 1.78
CA GLY A 164 19.01 -14.15 1.57
C GLY A 164 17.78 -14.53 2.41
N ARG A 165 17.89 -15.59 3.19
CA ARG A 165 16.80 -16.21 3.92
C ARG A 165 16.10 -15.27 4.92
N ALA A 166 16.86 -14.43 5.59
CA ALA A 166 16.28 -13.43 6.52
C ALA A 166 15.36 -12.43 5.81
N SER A 167 15.71 -12.00 4.60
CA SER A 167 14.86 -11.14 3.77
C SER A 167 13.57 -11.84 3.34
N GLU A 168 13.64 -13.13 2.97
CA GLU A 168 12.45 -13.92 2.66
C GLU A 168 11.50 -14.04 3.86
N LEU A 169 12.01 -14.30 5.06
CA LEU A 169 11.20 -14.38 6.28
C LEU A 169 10.54 -13.03 6.61
N LYS A 170 11.29 -11.93 6.43
CA LYS A 170 10.76 -10.56 6.58
C LYS A 170 9.61 -10.30 5.60
N GLU A 171 9.76 -10.71 4.35
CA GLU A 171 8.71 -10.56 3.34
C GLU A 171 7.45 -11.34 3.73
N VAL A 172 7.60 -12.59 4.17
CA VAL A 172 6.47 -13.43 4.63
C VAL A 172 5.72 -12.75 5.77
N LEU A 173 6.41 -12.33 6.84
CA LEU A 173 5.77 -11.65 7.97
C LEU A 173 5.10 -10.36 7.54
N GLY A 174 5.74 -9.60 6.64
CA GLY A 174 5.16 -8.38 6.08
C GLY A 174 3.89 -8.64 5.29
N ARG A 175 3.86 -9.70 4.49
CA ARG A 175 2.68 -10.11 3.71
C ARG A 175 1.55 -10.66 4.59
N CYS A 176 1.89 -11.30 5.71
CA CYS A 176 0.91 -11.76 6.70
C CYS A 176 0.44 -10.66 7.66
N ALA A 177 0.81 -9.39 7.43
CA ALA A 177 0.53 -8.25 8.32
C ALA A 177 1.02 -8.44 9.77
N VAL A 178 2.03 -9.28 9.98
CA VAL A 178 2.59 -9.53 11.30
C VAL A 178 3.64 -8.47 11.63
N PRO A 179 3.50 -7.71 12.72
CA PRO A 179 4.52 -6.77 13.18
C PRO A 179 5.85 -7.50 13.40
N HIS A 180 6.90 -7.05 12.72
CA HIS A 180 8.21 -7.72 12.81
C HIS A 180 9.35 -6.70 12.77
N ALA A 181 10.47 -7.07 13.41
CA ALA A 181 11.71 -6.33 13.37
C ALA A 181 12.86 -7.28 13.02
N PHE A 182 13.84 -6.76 12.30
CA PHE A 182 15.07 -7.46 12.02
C PHE A 182 16.15 -7.04 13.02
N VAL A 183 16.90 -8.01 13.53
CA VAL A 183 17.95 -7.80 14.54
C VAL A 183 19.22 -8.55 14.08
N LEU A 184 20.35 -7.83 14.02
CA LEU A 184 21.64 -8.48 13.78
C LEU A 184 22.05 -9.31 15.00
N ALA A 185 22.49 -10.52 14.76
CA ALA A 185 22.87 -11.47 15.80
C ALA A 185 24.04 -10.97 16.69
N ASP A 186 24.93 -10.12 16.15
CA ASP A 186 26.05 -9.51 16.86
C ASP A 186 25.71 -8.21 17.59
N SER A 187 24.51 -7.65 17.38
CA SER A 187 24.04 -6.49 18.12
C SER A 187 23.70 -6.84 19.59
N GLU A 188 23.67 -5.84 20.48
CA GLU A 188 23.31 -6.03 21.88
C GLU A 188 21.92 -6.67 22.04
N GLN A 189 20.92 -6.19 21.25
CA GLN A 189 19.60 -6.77 21.22
C GLN A 189 19.61 -8.22 20.69
N GLY A 190 20.39 -8.50 19.64
CA GLY A 190 20.55 -9.85 19.08
C GLY A 190 21.15 -10.81 20.09
N GLN A 191 22.19 -10.41 20.79
CA GLN A 191 22.81 -11.21 21.85
C GLN A 191 21.85 -11.46 23.02
N SER A 192 21.03 -10.49 23.39
CA SER A 192 19.99 -10.65 24.43
C SER A 192 18.92 -11.66 24.02
N LEU A 193 18.46 -11.61 22.77
CA LEU A 193 17.49 -12.57 22.22
C LEU A 193 18.11 -13.98 22.15
N LEU A 194 19.35 -14.10 21.67
CA LEU A 194 20.08 -15.37 21.56
C LEU A 194 20.39 -16.01 22.91
N ALA A 195 20.59 -15.21 23.97
CA ALA A 195 20.83 -15.72 25.31
C ALA A 195 19.66 -16.56 25.88
N ASN A 196 18.46 -16.32 25.36
CA ASN A 196 17.25 -17.08 25.73
C ASN A 196 16.99 -18.27 24.81
N CYS A 197 17.83 -18.49 23.79
CA CYS A 197 17.69 -19.56 22.83
C CYS A 197 18.61 -20.73 23.17
N ARG A 198 18.37 -21.87 22.51
CA ARG A 198 19.23 -23.06 22.66
C ARG A 198 20.65 -22.74 22.15
N VAL A 199 21.68 -23.20 22.87
CA VAL A 199 23.08 -23.03 22.47
C VAL A 199 23.32 -23.73 21.11
N GLY A 200 23.79 -22.97 20.12
CA GLY A 200 24.10 -23.48 18.79
C GLY A 200 22.92 -23.52 17.83
N ALA A 201 21.86 -22.74 18.10
CA ALA A 201 20.72 -22.57 17.18
C ALA A 201 21.15 -22.03 15.81
N GLU A 202 20.59 -22.59 14.74
CA GLU A 202 20.91 -22.17 13.36
C GLU A 202 20.21 -20.85 13.01
N LEU A 203 20.94 -19.92 12.41
CA LEU A 203 20.40 -18.64 11.92
C LEU A 203 19.85 -18.79 10.48
N PRO A 204 18.78 -18.05 10.10
CA PRO A 204 18.07 -17.06 10.91
C PRO A 204 17.10 -17.67 11.94
N LEU A 205 16.99 -17.05 13.09
CA LEU A 205 15.98 -17.38 14.10
C LEU A 205 14.79 -16.45 13.99
N VAL A 206 13.59 -16.97 14.25
CA VAL A 206 12.38 -16.17 14.43
C VAL A 206 11.91 -16.33 15.87
N VAL A 207 11.90 -15.22 16.62
CA VAL A 207 11.49 -15.15 18.02
C VAL A 207 10.11 -14.51 18.09
N MET A 208 9.15 -15.26 18.57
CA MET A 208 7.77 -14.80 18.71
C MET A 208 7.56 -13.99 20.00
N PRO A 209 6.54 -13.12 20.07
CA PRO A 209 6.23 -12.33 21.26
C PRO A 209 5.92 -13.16 22.52
N ASN A 210 5.43 -14.39 22.33
CA ASN A 210 5.17 -15.34 23.42
C ASN A 210 6.42 -16.10 23.90
N GLY A 211 7.58 -15.85 23.26
CA GLY A 211 8.85 -16.50 23.57
C GLY A 211 9.16 -17.77 22.77
N ASP A 212 8.27 -18.21 21.89
CA ASP A 212 8.56 -19.34 20.99
C ASP A 212 9.67 -18.97 20.01
N VAL A 213 10.56 -19.92 19.73
CA VAL A 213 11.71 -19.72 18.83
C VAL A 213 11.68 -20.76 17.70
N PHE A 214 11.80 -20.30 16.47
CA PHE A 214 11.86 -21.15 15.29
C PHE A 214 13.24 -20.96 14.60
N GLU A 215 13.91 -22.09 14.33
CA GLU A 215 15.20 -22.13 13.62
C GLU A 215 14.93 -22.30 12.12
N ASP A 216 15.30 -21.33 11.31
CA ASP A 216 15.06 -21.27 9.85
C ASP A 216 13.68 -21.81 9.41
N PRO A 217 12.57 -21.28 9.94
CA PRO A 217 11.24 -21.82 9.65
C PRO A 217 10.91 -21.72 8.17
N SER A 218 10.21 -22.72 7.63
CA SER A 218 9.58 -22.59 6.31
C SER A 218 8.51 -21.49 6.33
N LYS A 219 8.16 -20.97 5.15
CA LYS A 219 7.08 -19.95 5.01
C LYS A 219 5.78 -20.42 5.66
N LEU A 220 5.41 -21.68 5.45
CA LEU A 220 4.18 -22.26 6.00
C LEU A 220 4.24 -22.43 7.53
N GLU A 221 5.37 -22.86 8.08
CA GLU A 221 5.55 -22.95 9.54
C GLU A 221 5.43 -21.56 10.19
N LEU A 222 6.04 -20.54 9.58
CA LEU A 222 5.97 -19.18 10.07
C LEU A 222 4.53 -18.63 9.99
N ALA A 223 3.83 -18.85 8.88
CA ALA A 223 2.44 -18.45 8.72
C ALA A 223 1.51 -19.16 9.72
N ARG A 224 1.76 -20.45 10.02
CA ARG A 224 1.02 -21.18 11.06
C ARG A 224 1.32 -20.65 12.46
N ALA A 225 2.58 -20.40 12.78
CA ALA A 225 3.00 -19.88 14.09
C ALA A 225 2.40 -18.49 14.38
N THR A 226 2.18 -17.69 13.35
CA THR A 226 1.55 -16.37 13.45
C THR A 226 0.02 -16.42 13.37
N GLY A 227 -0.57 -17.60 13.18
CA GLY A 227 -2.02 -17.75 12.96
C GLY A 227 -2.51 -17.30 11.59
N ALA A 228 -1.61 -16.92 10.69
CA ALA A 228 -1.93 -16.43 9.35
C ALA A 228 -2.26 -17.55 8.34
N ALA A 229 -1.80 -18.79 8.59
CA ALA A 229 -2.19 -19.96 7.81
C ALA A 229 -3.02 -20.90 8.65
N VAL A 230 -4.25 -21.14 8.25
CA VAL A 230 -5.13 -22.14 8.83
C VAL A 230 -5.31 -23.23 7.78
N ASP A 231 -4.92 -24.47 8.09
CA ASP A 231 -5.33 -25.60 7.26
C ASP A 231 -6.86 -25.63 7.21
N PRO A 232 -7.49 -25.61 6.04
CA PRO A 232 -8.94 -25.66 5.96
C PRO A 232 -9.40 -27.04 6.46
N ALA A 233 -9.67 -27.12 7.77
CA ALA A 233 -10.26 -28.32 8.38
C ALA A 233 -11.65 -28.63 7.76
N GLN A 234 -12.26 -27.64 7.15
CA GLN A 234 -13.47 -27.72 6.37
C GLN A 234 -13.09 -27.67 4.88
N THR A 235 -13.56 -28.64 4.12
CA THR A 235 -13.27 -28.74 2.68
C THR A 235 -14.37 -28.18 1.78
N GLU A 236 -15.55 -27.85 2.34
CA GLU A 236 -16.69 -27.33 1.59
C GLU A 236 -17.07 -25.91 2.01
N PHE A 237 -17.16 -24.99 1.03
CA PHE A 237 -17.54 -23.60 1.21
C PHE A 237 -18.68 -23.22 0.24
N ASP A 238 -19.36 -22.13 0.57
CA ASP A 238 -20.33 -21.54 -0.35
C ASP A 238 -19.59 -20.71 -1.40
N VAL A 239 -18.57 -19.96 -0.98
CA VAL A 239 -17.69 -19.21 -1.86
C VAL A 239 -16.22 -19.37 -1.46
N VAL A 240 -15.37 -19.63 -2.47
CA VAL A 240 -13.91 -19.55 -2.34
C VAL A 240 -13.41 -18.35 -3.14
N ILE A 241 -12.60 -17.53 -2.51
CA ILE A 241 -12.00 -16.33 -3.09
C ILE A 241 -10.52 -16.62 -3.28
N VAL A 242 -10.00 -16.47 -4.49
CA VAL A 242 -8.59 -16.68 -4.82
C VAL A 242 -7.94 -15.32 -5.00
N GLY A 243 -7.11 -14.93 -4.04
CA GLY A 243 -6.43 -13.65 -3.95
C GLY A 243 -6.91 -12.78 -2.78
N GLY A 244 -6.00 -12.38 -1.90
CA GLY A 244 -6.22 -11.55 -0.71
C GLY A 244 -5.99 -10.04 -0.95
N GLY A 245 -6.03 -9.58 -2.20
CA GLY A 245 -5.97 -8.16 -2.54
C GLY A 245 -7.27 -7.41 -2.24
N PRO A 246 -7.38 -6.09 -2.57
CA PRO A 246 -8.56 -5.27 -2.25
C PRO A 246 -9.88 -5.85 -2.76
N ALA A 247 -9.91 -6.44 -3.96
CA ALA A 247 -11.11 -7.09 -4.50
C ALA A 247 -11.49 -8.33 -3.68
N GLY A 248 -10.51 -9.18 -3.37
CA GLY A 248 -10.75 -10.41 -2.60
C GLY A 248 -11.12 -10.13 -1.15
N LEU A 249 -10.46 -9.18 -0.49
CA LEU A 249 -10.83 -8.75 0.87
C LEU A 249 -12.24 -8.15 0.92
N SER A 250 -12.62 -7.34 -0.07
CA SER A 250 -13.99 -6.85 -0.18
C SER A 250 -14.98 -8.00 -0.36
N ALA A 251 -14.72 -8.93 -1.28
CA ALA A 251 -15.56 -10.11 -1.46
C ALA A 251 -15.65 -10.94 -0.17
N ALA A 252 -14.56 -11.05 0.62
CA ALA A 252 -14.56 -11.75 1.89
C ALA A 252 -15.44 -11.07 2.95
N VAL A 253 -15.34 -9.74 3.06
CA VAL A 253 -16.18 -8.94 3.97
C VAL A 253 -17.66 -9.13 3.66
N TYR A 254 -18.04 -8.92 2.39
CA TYR A 254 -19.45 -9.05 1.98
C TYR A 254 -19.93 -10.49 2.07
N GLY A 255 -19.16 -11.47 1.56
CA GLY A 255 -19.54 -12.88 1.62
C GLY A 255 -19.81 -13.38 3.03
N ALA A 256 -18.91 -13.09 3.96
CA ALA A 256 -19.07 -13.49 5.35
C ALA A 256 -20.17 -12.72 6.07
N SER A 257 -20.26 -11.39 5.88
CA SER A 257 -21.30 -10.58 6.52
C SER A 257 -22.72 -10.92 6.05
N GLU A 258 -22.85 -11.45 4.84
CA GLU A 258 -24.12 -11.92 4.25
C GLU A 258 -24.39 -13.42 4.51
N GLY A 259 -23.56 -14.05 5.37
CA GLY A 259 -23.79 -15.40 5.89
C GLY A 259 -23.26 -16.55 5.01
N LEU A 260 -22.47 -16.27 3.99
CA LEU A 260 -21.81 -17.30 3.20
C LEU A 260 -20.60 -17.89 3.93
N ARG A 261 -20.44 -19.21 3.90
CA ARG A 261 -19.18 -19.86 4.32
C ARG A 261 -18.08 -19.50 3.35
N THR A 262 -17.28 -18.52 3.72
CA THR A 262 -16.30 -17.85 2.86
C THR A 262 -14.88 -18.28 3.24
N LEU A 263 -14.09 -18.70 2.24
CA LEU A 263 -12.66 -18.96 2.34
C LEU A 263 -11.88 -18.07 1.38
N VAL A 264 -10.83 -17.43 1.86
CA VAL A 264 -9.84 -16.72 1.05
C VAL A 264 -8.58 -17.55 0.97
N LEU A 265 -8.12 -17.82 -0.25
CA LEU A 265 -6.85 -18.46 -0.56
C LEU A 265 -5.90 -17.43 -1.16
N ASP A 266 -4.68 -17.33 -0.64
CA ASP A 266 -3.65 -16.44 -1.19
C ASP A 266 -2.27 -17.08 -1.07
N ASP A 267 -1.43 -16.90 -2.09
CA ASP A 267 -0.08 -17.45 -2.16
C ASP A 267 0.91 -16.73 -1.25
N GLY A 268 0.54 -15.56 -0.77
CA GLY A 268 1.44 -14.70 0.01
C GLY A 268 0.86 -14.10 1.26
N GLY A 269 -0.33 -13.56 1.21
CA GLY A 269 -0.89 -12.82 2.34
C GLY A 269 -1.82 -11.69 1.92
N ILE A 270 -2.22 -10.86 2.88
CA ILE A 270 -3.24 -9.84 2.67
C ILE A 270 -2.75 -8.61 1.89
N GLY A 271 -3.67 -8.01 1.13
CA GLY A 271 -3.55 -6.67 0.55
C GLY A 271 -2.97 -6.63 -0.86
N GLY A 272 -2.30 -7.68 -1.33
CA GLY A 272 -1.78 -7.75 -2.70
C GLY A 272 -0.95 -6.51 -3.06
N GLN A 273 -1.10 -6.02 -4.30
CA GLN A 273 -0.36 -4.84 -4.81
C GLN A 273 -0.65 -3.54 -4.03
N ALA A 274 -1.81 -3.44 -3.34
CA ALA A 274 -2.12 -2.23 -2.59
C ALA A 274 -1.13 -1.99 -1.44
N THR A 275 -0.54 -3.04 -0.85
CA THR A 275 0.41 -2.92 0.26
C THR A 275 1.71 -2.21 -0.10
N SER A 276 2.07 -2.12 -1.38
CA SER A 276 3.22 -1.34 -1.86
C SER A 276 2.95 0.18 -1.86
N SER A 277 1.68 0.60 -1.76
CA SER A 277 1.33 2.03 -1.71
C SER A 277 1.56 2.57 -0.30
N ALA A 278 2.54 3.45 -0.14
CA ALA A 278 2.85 4.10 1.13
C ALA A 278 1.66 4.95 1.62
N MET A 279 0.94 5.62 0.69
CA MET A 279 -0.19 6.50 1.00
C MET A 279 -1.21 6.51 -0.14
N ILE A 280 -2.45 6.13 0.16
CA ILE A 280 -3.61 6.21 -0.76
C ILE A 280 -4.46 7.39 -0.30
N ARG A 281 -4.45 8.49 -1.04
CA ARG A 281 -5.16 9.74 -0.67
C ARG A 281 -6.56 9.85 -1.25
N ASN A 282 -6.84 9.11 -2.30
CA ASN A 282 -8.11 9.14 -3.04
C ASN A 282 -9.05 7.98 -2.69
N TYR A 283 -8.88 7.33 -1.53
CA TYR A 283 -9.83 6.33 -1.03
C TYR A 283 -10.83 7.00 -0.11
N LEU A 284 -12.12 6.82 -0.42
CA LEU A 284 -13.23 7.46 0.29
C LEU A 284 -13.22 7.11 1.80
N GLY A 285 -13.42 8.13 2.65
CA GLY A 285 -13.50 7.98 4.10
C GLY A 285 -12.18 8.17 4.85
N PHE A 286 -11.06 8.39 4.13
CA PHE A 286 -9.74 8.61 4.71
C PHE A 286 -9.18 9.99 4.33
N PRO A 287 -9.61 11.07 5.00
CA PRO A 287 -9.22 12.44 4.63
C PRO A 287 -7.70 12.69 4.78
N ARG A 288 -7.03 11.96 5.67
CA ARG A 288 -5.57 12.00 5.84
C ARG A 288 -4.84 11.09 4.84
N GLY A 289 -5.56 10.32 4.02
CA GLY A 289 -5.04 9.17 3.31
C GLY A 289 -4.92 7.95 4.22
N VAL A 290 -4.56 6.84 3.65
CA VAL A 290 -4.32 5.58 4.36
C VAL A 290 -3.23 4.81 3.63
N SER A 291 -2.30 4.17 4.34
CA SER A 291 -1.37 3.26 3.69
C SER A 291 -2.11 2.04 3.16
N GLY A 292 -1.67 1.51 2.02
CA GLY A 292 -2.29 0.32 1.46
C GLY A 292 -2.22 -0.88 2.40
N ARG A 293 -1.15 -0.98 3.19
CA ARG A 293 -1.01 -1.97 4.26
C ARG A 293 -2.10 -1.83 5.32
N ARG A 294 -2.29 -0.62 5.87
CA ARG A 294 -3.29 -0.36 6.91
C ARG A 294 -4.71 -0.60 6.41
N LEU A 295 -4.99 -0.24 5.16
CA LEU A 295 -6.28 -0.53 4.53
C LEU A 295 -6.53 -2.04 4.43
N ALA A 296 -5.52 -2.80 4.05
CA ALA A 296 -5.61 -4.26 3.95
C ALA A 296 -5.78 -4.94 5.31
N GLU A 297 -5.04 -4.48 6.33
CA GLU A 297 -5.17 -4.96 7.71
C GLU A 297 -6.57 -4.74 8.24
N ASN A 298 -7.12 -3.53 8.09
CA ASN A 298 -8.48 -3.21 8.52
C ASN A 298 -9.54 -4.08 7.80
N ALA A 299 -9.38 -4.30 6.49
CA ALA A 299 -10.29 -5.13 5.72
C ALA A 299 -10.20 -6.62 6.12
N TYR A 300 -8.99 -7.11 6.40
CA TYR A 300 -8.77 -8.46 6.90
C TYR A 300 -9.45 -8.68 8.26
N GLU A 301 -9.19 -7.78 9.23
CA GLU A 301 -9.82 -7.83 10.56
C GLU A 301 -11.35 -7.81 10.45
N GLN A 302 -11.89 -6.94 9.58
CA GLN A 302 -13.32 -6.85 9.34
C GLN A 302 -13.89 -8.16 8.79
N ALA A 303 -13.26 -8.75 7.77
CA ALA A 303 -13.69 -10.03 7.19
C ALA A 303 -13.61 -11.19 8.21
N TRP A 304 -12.54 -11.20 9.00
CA TRP A 304 -12.33 -12.20 10.05
C TRP A 304 -13.41 -12.12 11.14
N VAL A 305 -13.77 -10.92 11.60
CA VAL A 305 -14.85 -10.71 12.58
C VAL A 305 -16.19 -11.21 12.06
N PHE A 306 -16.46 -11.10 10.76
CA PHE A 306 -17.66 -11.68 10.14
C PHE A 306 -17.59 -13.19 9.92
N GLY A 307 -16.46 -13.83 10.19
CA GLY A 307 -16.29 -15.28 10.12
C GLY A 307 -15.68 -15.81 8.83
N ALA A 308 -15.13 -14.94 7.96
CA ALA A 308 -14.35 -15.37 6.81
C ALA A 308 -13.13 -16.18 7.30
N LYS A 309 -12.81 -17.26 6.59
CA LYS A 309 -11.60 -18.05 6.83
C LYS A 309 -10.53 -17.64 5.83
N PHE A 310 -9.28 -17.70 6.25
CA PHE A 310 -8.12 -17.36 5.43
C PHE A 310 -7.12 -18.52 5.45
N ALA A 311 -6.59 -18.86 4.29
CA ALA A 311 -5.50 -19.81 4.14
C ALA A 311 -4.42 -19.15 3.25
N PHE A 312 -3.43 -18.56 3.92
CA PHE A 312 -2.27 -17.94 3.29
C PHE A 312 -1.18 -18.98 2.97
N MET A 313 -0.27 -18.64 2.08
CA MET A 313 0.80 -19.52 1.58
C MET A 313 0.26 -20.77 0.87
N HIS A 314 -0.92 -20.66 0.27
CA HIS A 314 -1.53 -21.72 -0.52
C HIS A 314 -1.71 -21.25 -1.97
N ASP A 315 -0.80 -21.67 -2.84
CA ASP A 315 -0.93 -21.46 -4.28
C ASP A 315 -2.09 -22.30 -4.82
N VAL A 316 -3.02 -21.67 -5.50
CA VAL A 316 -4.05 -22.35 -6.27
C VAL A 316 -3.47 -22.71 -7.64
N THR A 317 -3.53 -24.00 -7.99
CA THR A 317 -2.92 -24.51 -9.21
C THR A 317 -3.92 -24.85 -10.31
N ALA A 318 -5.18 -25.09 -9.93
CA ALA A 318 -6.24 -25.37 -10.89
C ALA A 318 -7.63 -25.13 -10.29
N ILE A 319 -8.59 -24.85 -11.17
CA ILE A 319 -10.03 -24.93 -10.91
C ILE A 319 -10.62 -25.90 -11.91
N ARG A 320 -11.48 -26.80 -11.47
CA ARG A 320 -12.28 -27.67 -12.33
C ARG A 320 -13.72 -27.72 -11.84
N ARG A 321 -14.64 -27.95 -12.74
CA ARG A 321 -16.06 -28.12 -12.40
C ARG A 321 -16.44 -29.59 -12.46
N GLU A 322 -17.06 -30.09 -11.40
CA GLU A 322 -17.69 -31.42 -11.36
C GLU A 322 -19.14 -31.28 -10.91
N GLY A 323 -20.06 -31.50 -11.82
CA GLY A 323 -21.48 -31.28 -11.56
C GLY A 323 -21.77 -29.84 -11.16
N GLU A 324 -22.28 -29.64 -9.96
CA GLU A 324 -22.61 -28.31 -9.41
C GLU A 324 -21.51 -27.71 -8.53
N ARG A 325 -20.44 -28.45 -8.27
CA ARG A 325 -19.34 -28.02 -7.43
C ARG A 325 -18.12 -27.61 -8.25
N LEU A 326 -17.42 -26.64 -7.73
CA LEU A 326 -16.11 -26.20 -8.19
C LEU A 326 -15.06 -26.77 -7.26
N HIS A 327 -14.04 -27.38 -7.83
CA HIS A 327 -12.93 -28.01 -7.13
C HIS A 327 -11.69 -27.19 -7.36
N ILE A 328 -11.08 -26.72 -6.28
CA ILE A 328 -9.90 -25.85 -6.27
C ILE A 328 -8.73 -26.64 -5.73
N SER A 329 -7.73 -26.90 -6.59
CA SER A 329 -6.53 -27.66 -6.25
C SER A 329 -5.45 -26.72 -5.70
N LEU A 330 -4.77 -27.15 -4.63
CA LEU A 330 -3.73 -26.41 -3.95
C LEU A 330 -2.34 -27.00 -4.26
N ALA A 331 -1.31 -26.16 -4.35
CA ALA A 331 0.07 -26.62 -4.43
C ALA A 331 0.43 -27.40 -3.15
N GLY A 332 1.22 -28.47 -3.31
CA GLY A 332 1.56 -29.34 -2.17
C GLY A 332 0.55 -30.43 -1.87
N GLY A 333 -0.55 -30.50 -2.63
CA GLY A 333 -1.64 -31.46 -2.47
C GLY A 333 -2.73 -30.95 -1.54
N GLY A 334 -3.93 -31.28 -1.86
CA GLY A 334 -5.15 -30.82 -1.16
C GLY A 334 -6.12 -30.18 -2.13
N GLU A 335 -7.38 -30.22 -1.77
CA GLU A 335 -8.46 -29.67 -2.57
C GLU A 335 -9.55 -29.12 -1.67
N VAL A 336 -10.10 -27.97 -2.06
CA VAL A 336 -11.30 -27.41 -1.46
C VAL A 336 -12.41 -27.34 -2.49
N GLN A 337 -13.67 -27.42 -2.02
CA GLN A 337 -14.85 -27.38 -2.89
C GLN A 337 -15.69 -26.14 -2.58
N ALA A 338 -16.27 -25.57 -3.63
CA ALA A 338 -17.13 -24.41 -3.49
C ALA A 338 -18.35 -24.48 -4.42
N ALA A 339 -19.42 -23.79 -4.03
CA ALA A 339 -20.57 -23.57 -4.91
C ALA A 339 -20.34 -22.42 -5.89
N ALA A 340 -19.47 -21.47 -5.52
CA ALA A 340 -18.98 -20.38 -6.39
C ALA A 340 -17.51 -20.06 -6.08
N VAL A 341 -16.79 -19.48 -7.05
CA VAL A 341 -15.40 -19.02 -6.91
C VAL A 341 -15.31 -17.58 -7.39
N VAL A 342 -14.56 -16.74 -6.66
CA VAL A 342 -14.19 -15.39 -7.08
C VAL A 342 -12.68 -15.35 -7.31
N VAL A 343 -12.26 -15.20 -8.57
CA VAL A 343 -10.86 -15.01 -8.95
C VAL A 343 -10.51 -13.52 -8.77
N ALA A 344 -9.72 -13.21 -7.77
CA ALA A 344 -9.29 -11.86 -7.37
C ALA A 344 -7.76 -11.76 -7.27
N THR A 345 -7.05 -12.54 -8.09
CA THR A 345 -5.58 -12.69 -8.07
C THR A 345 -4.82 -11.47 -8.56
N GLY A 346 -5.55 -10.46 -9.08
CA GLY A 346 -4.97 -9.19 -9.49
C GLY A 346 -4.02 -9.30 -10.69
N ALA A 347 -3.19 -8.27 -10.84
CA ALA A 347 -2.18 -8.19 -11.88
C ALA A 347 -0.87 -7.70 -11.30
N ALA A 348 0.24 -8.27 -11.74
CA ALA A 348 1.58 -7.81 -11.38
C ALA A 348 2.04 -6.75 -12.38
N TYR A 349 2.41 -5.55 -11.91
CA TYR A 349 3.10 -4.59 -12.75
C TYR A 349 4.43 -5.16 -13.25
N ARG A 350 4.72 -4.90 -14.51
CA ARG A 350 6.05 -5.23 -15.04
C ARG A 350 7.06 -4.38 -14.32
N ARG A 351 8.07 -5.02 -13.75
CA ARG A 351 9.18 -4.32 -13.10
C ARG A 351 10.14 -3.79 -14.14
N LEU A 352 10.78 -2.65 -13.83
CA LEU A 352 11.81 -2.07 -14.67
C LEU A 352 13.09 -2.94 -14.66
N GLY A 353 13.35 -3.61 -13.52
CA GLY A 353 14.49 -4.50 -13.33
C GLY A 353 15.79 -3.74 -13.05
N VAL A 354 15.69 -2.58 -12.40
CA VAL A 354 16.81 -1.75 -11.92
C VAL A 354 16.67 -1.66 -10.40
N ASP A 355 17.45 -2.45 -9.67
CA ASP A 355 17.29 -2.67 -8.23
C ASP A 355 17.30 -1.35 -7.43
N GLU A 356 18.20 -0.42 -7.77
CA GLU A 356 18.32 0.88 -7.08
C GLU A 356 17.05 1.76 -7.24
N LEU A 357 16.29 1.57 -8.32
CA LEU A 357 15.01 2.27 -8.55
C LEU A 357 13.82 1.51 -7.96
N GLU A 358 13.91 0.19 -7.87
CA GLU A 358 12.88 -0.61 -7.21
C GLU A 358 12.80 -0.32 -5.71
N ASP A 359 13.94 -0.05 -5.07
CA ASP A 359 14.03 0.34 -3.66
C ASP A 359 13.38 1.71 -3.38
N LEU A 360 13.24 2.56 -4.40
CA LEU A 360 12.58 3.88 -4.33
C LEU A 360 11.07 3.82 -4.69
N SER A 361 10.49 2.63 -4.73
CA SER A 361 9.04 2.49 -5.00
C SER A 361 8.20 3.19 -3.94
N GLY A 362 7.45 4.23 -4.36
CA GLY A 362 6.72 5.14 -3.49
C GLY A 362 7.50 6.38 -3.03
N ASP A 363 8.81 6.39 -3.21
CA ASP A 363 9.71 7.51 -2.89
C ASP A 363 10.30 8.14 -4.16
N GLY A 364 9.40 8.49 -5.10
CA GLY A 364 9.71 9.09 -6.39
C GLY A 364 9.62 8.12 -7.57
N VAL A 365 9.51 6.80 -7.33
CA VAL A 365 9.26 5.80 -8.38
C VAL A 365 7.86 5.23 -8.23
N PHE A 366 7.04 5.34 -9.27
CA PHE A 366 5.62 4.98 -9.25
C PHE A 366 5.26 4.02 -10.37
N TYR A 367 4.48 2.99 -10.02
CA TYR A 367 3.91 2.05 -10.97
C TYR A 367 2.43 2.37 -11.22
N GLY A 368 2.06 2.61 -12.47
CA GLY A 368 0.68 2.92 -12.85
C GLY A 368 0.39 4.41 -13.07
N GLY A 369 -0.88 4.77 -13.20
CA GLY A 369 -1.31 6.12 -13.58
C GLY A 369 -1.11 7.16 -12.47
N PRO A 370 -0.64 8.37 -12.81
CA PRO A 370 -0.23 9.41 -11.87
C PRO A 370 -1.39 10.23 -11.25
N ALA A 371 -2.62 9.74 -11.24
CA ALA A 371 -3.80 10.57 -10.92
C ALA A 371 -3.78 11.19 -9.51
N SER A 372 -3.18 10.52 -8.53
CA SER A 372 -3.02 11.03 -7.15
C SER A 372 -1.69 11.72 -6.92
N GLU A 373 -0.69 11.39 -7.72
CA GLU A 373 0.68 11.88 -7.60
C GLU A 373 0.93 13.13 -8.46
N ALA A 374 0.16 13.34 -9.53
CA ALA A 374 0.39 14.44 -10.47
C ALA A 374 0.43 15.83 -9.79
N PRO A 375 -0.48 16.20 -8.88
CA PRO A 375 -0.39 17.49 -8.21
C PRO A 375 0.89 17.67 -7.36
N THR A 376 1.52 16.56 -6.93
CA THR A 376 2.76 16.62 -6.13
C THR A 376 3.99 16.93 -6.99
N THR A 377 3.85 16.90 -8.30
CA THR A 377 4.93 17.15 -9.25
C THR A 377 4.99 18.61 -9.73
N GLU A 378 4.28 19.52 -9.07
CA GLU A 378 4.25 20.93 -9.45
C GLU A 378 5.66 21.55 -9.43
N GLY A 379 6.06 22.06 -10.61
CA GLY A 379 7.39 22.66 -10.79
C GLY A 379 8.55 21.66 -10.92
N GLU A 380 8.30 20.36 -10.82
CA GLU A 380 9.31 19.29 -10.82
C GLU A 380 9.67 18.79 -12.24
N VAL A 381 10.77 18.05 -12.33
CA VAL A 381 11.20 17.32 -13.54
C VAL A 381 10.84 15.86 -13.40
N VAL A 382 9.92 15.40 -14.24
CA VAL A 382 9.43 14.01 -14.14
C VAL A 382 9.66 13.23 -15.43
N HIS A 383 9.80 11.92 -15.27
CA HIS A 383 9.99 11.00 -16.39
C HIS A 383 8.85 9.97 -16.43
N VAL A 384 8.36 9.67 -17.63
CA VAL A 384 7.36 8.63 -17.88
C VAL A 384 7.96 7.58 -18.78
N VAL A 385 7.99 6.32 -18.36
CA VAL A 385 8.49 5.20 -19.17
C VAL A 385 7.33 4.43 -19.77
N GLY A 386 7.26 4.40 -21.10
CA GLY A 386 6.23 3.68 -21.85
C GLY A 386 5.93 4.32 -23.19
N GLY A 387 5.42 3.55 -24.14
CA GLY A 387 5.12 4.00 -25.50
C GLY A 387 3.65 3.87 -25.93
N ALA A 388 2.78 3.31 -25.08
CA ALA A 388 1.38 3.07 -25.37
C ALA A 388 0.46 4.22 -24.88
N ASN A 389 -0.85 4.11 -25.15
CA ASN A 389 -1.84 5.13 -24.78
C ASN A 389 -1.79 5.56 -23.32
N SER A 390 -1.59 4.62 -22.38
CA SER A 390 -1.52 4.95 -20.96
C SER A 390 -0.33 5.86 -20.61
N ALA A 391 0.82 5.67 -21.29
CA ALA A 391 1.98 6.53 -21.10
C ALA A 391 1.75 7.94 -21.66
N GLY A 392 1.11 8.05 -22.84
CA GLY A 392 0.74 9.35 -23.43
C GLY A 392 -0.25 10.11 -22.55
N GLN A 393 -1.27 9.45 -22.03
CA GLN A 393 -2.25 10.04 -21.11
C GLN A 393 -1.59 10.49 -19.79
N ALA A 394 -0.70 9.66 -19.23
CA ALA A 394 0.05 10.00 -18.04
C ALA A 394 0.95 11.23 -18.26
N ALA A 395 1.67 11.26 -19.37
CA ALA A 395 2.53 12.39 -19.70
C ALA A 395 1.74 13.70 -19.87
N LEU A 396 0.59 13.66 -20.55
CA LEU A 396 -0.29 14.82 -20.70
C LEU A 396 -0.82 15.32 -19.36
N HIS A 397 -1.26 14.40 -18.50
CA HIS A 397 -1.77 14.77 -17.18
C HIS A 397 -0.68 15.34 -16.26
N LEU A 398 0.52 14.74 -16.26
CA LEU A 398 1.66 15.27 -15.50
C LEU A 398 2.11 16.64 -16.02
N ALA A 399 2.00 16.89 -17.33
CA ALA A 399 2.38 18.17 -17.94
C ALA A 399 1.50 19.36 -17.50
N GLU A 400 0.34 19.10 -16.90
CA GLU A 400 -0.50 20.14 -16.29
C GLU A 400 0.12 20.71 -15.01
N TYR A 401 1.03 19.98 -14.36
CA TYR A 401 1.64 20.32 -13.07
C TYR A 401 3.17 20.44 -13.16
N ALA A 402 3.83 19.47 -13.76
CA ALA A 402 5.28 19.39 -13.80
C ALA A 402 5.91 20.48 -14.68
N ARG A 403 7.09 20.95 -14.29
CA ARG A 403 7.90 21.86 -15.09
C ARG A 403 8.30 21.24 -16.43
N THR A 404 8.71 19.97 -16.40
CA THR A 404 9.10 19.21 -17.60
C THR A 404 8.72 17.75 -17.42
N VAL A 405 8.13 17.17 -18.46
CA VAL A 405 7.84 15.73 -18.54
C VAL A 405 8.66 15.12 -19.65
N THR A 406 9.49 14.13 -19.34
CA THR A 406 10.24 13.37 -20.36
C THR A 406 9.57 12.02 -20.57
N LEU A 407 9.02 11.79 -21.77
CA LEU A 407 8.46 10.50 -22.18
C LEU A 407 9.56 9.62 -22.77
N VAL A 408 9.98 8.59 -22.01
CA VAL A 408 11.06 7.66 -22.37
C VAL A 408 10.48 6.42 -23.05
N VAL A 409 10.83 6.21 -24.31
CA VAL A 409 10.24 5.21 -25.19
C VAL A 409 11.30 4.35 -25.84
N ARG A 410 11.23 3.03 -25.65
CA ARG A 410 12.17 2.08 -26.28
C ARG A 410 12.01 1.96 -27.78
N ALA A 411 10.78 2.16 -28.26
CA ALA A 411 10.49 2.12 -29.69
C ALA A 411 11.11 3.32 -30.43
N ASP A 412 11.19 3.21 -31.74
CA ASP A 412 11.65 4.27 -32.64
C ASP A 412 10.55 5.26 -33.04
N SER A 413 9.31 5.02 -32.60
CA SER A 413 8.16 5.87 -32.89
C SER A 413 7.06 5.65 -31.84
N LEU A 414 6.35 6.74 -31.47
CA LEU A 414 5.13 6.67 -30.65
C LEU A 414 3.97 6.01 -31.40
N ALA A 415 3.87 6.20 -32.71
CA ALA A 415 2.76 5.74 -33.52
C ALA A 415 2.64 4.21 -33.60
N LYS A 416 3.60 3.44 -33.09
CA LYS A 416 3.52 1.97 -33.05
C LYS A 416 2.47 1.44 -32.09
N GLU A 417 2.30 2.09 -30.93
CA GLU A 417 1.46 1.61 -29.83
C GLU A 417 0.53 2.70 -29.26
N MET A 418 0.72 3.95 -29.66
CA MET A 418 -0.08 5.09 -29.21
C MET A 418 -1.02 5.55 -30.33
N SER A 419 -2.26 5.84 -29.98
CA SER A 419 -3.26 6.34 -30.93
C SER A 419 -2.85 7.72 -31.47
N HIS A 420 -3.19 7.95 -32.74
CA HIS A 420 -2.74 9.15 -33.49
C HIS A 420 -3.09 10.47 -32.79
N TYR A 421 -4.30 10.57 -32.21
CA TYR A 421 -4.71 11.79 -31.51
C TYR A 421 -3.84 12.09 -30.26
N LEU A 422 -3.42 11.03 -29.51
CA LEU A 422 -2.54 11.19 -28.36
C LEU A 422 -1.13 11.58 -28.80
N VAL A 423 -0.61 10.99 -29.87
CA VAL A 423 0.69 11.40 -30.43
C VAL A 423 0.68 12.90 -30.75
N GLN A 424 -0.36 13.38 -31.44
CA GLN A 424 -0.50 14.81 -31.75
C GLN A 424 -0.58 15.70 -30.50
N GLN A 425 -1.30 15.27 -29.45
CA GLN A 425 -1.38 16.02 -28.20
C GLN A 425 -0.04 16.07 -27.48
N VAL A 426 0.65 14.92 -27.36
CA VAL A 426 1.98 14.84 -26.73
C VAL A 426 2.98 15.73 -27.45
N GLU A 427 3.03 15.67 -28.80
CA GLU A 427 3.94 16.50 -29.63
C GLU A 427 3.60 18.00 -29.59
N ALA A 428 2.32 18.36 -29.36
CA ALA A 428 1.87 19.75 -29.26
C ALA A 428 2.05 20.36 -27.85
N THR A 429 2.35 19.56 -26.83
CA THR A 429 2.47 20.02 -25.45
C THR A 429 3.90 20.50 -25.17
N PRO A 430 4.12 21.81 -24.87
CA PRO A 430 5.45 22.44 -24.92
C PRO A 430 6.44 21.90 -23.87
N ASN A 431 5.95 21.42 -22.72
CA ASN A 431 6.77 20.91 -21.62
C ASN A 431 6.88 19.38 -21.63
N ILE A 432 6.48 18.71 -22.73
CA ILE A 432 6.73 17.29 -22.93
C ILE A 432 7.89 17.08 -23.90
N GLU A 433 8.94 16.41 -23.46
CA GLU A 433 10.04 15.95 -24.30
C GLU A 433 9.88 14.45 -24.58
N VAL A 434 10.00 14.02 -25.85
CA VAL A 434 9.94 12.60 -26.22
C VAL A 434 11.34 12.08 -26.55
N ARG A 435 11.80 11.08 -25.79
CA ARG A 435 13.07 10.38 -26.02
C ARG A 435 12.81 8.98 -26.55
N LEU A 436 12.92 8.83 -27.86
CA LEU A 436 12.80 7.55 -28.55
C LEU A 436 14.08 6.71 -28.45
N ARG A 437 13.95 5.39 -28.61
CA ARG A 437 15.07 4.41 -28.53
C ARG A 437 15.88 4.55 -27.25
N THR A 438 15.20 4.91 -26.16
CA THR A 438 15.83 5.20 -24.87
C THR A 438 15.25 4.29 -23.79
N ASP A 439 16.12 3.77 -22.95
CA ASP A 439 15.81 2.95 -21.78
C ASP A 439 16.29 3.66 -20.51
N VAL A 440 15.60 3.46 -19.40
CA VAL A 440 16.12 3.76 -18.06
C VAL A 440 16.92 2.54 -17.60
N VAL A 441 18.19 2.73 -17.27
CA VAL A 441 19.14 1.65 -16.93
C VAL A 441 19.79 1.82 -15.56
N GLY A 442 19.49 2.89 -14.85
CA GLY A 442 19.99 3.18 -13.52
C GLY A 442 19.34 4.43 -12.94
N GLY A 443 19.66 4.72 -11.70
CA GLY A 443 19.20 5.91 -10.99
C GLY A 443 19.57 5.87 -9.53
N GLY A 444 19.00 6.77 -8.74
CA GLY A 444 19.21 6.75 -7.30
C GLY A 444 18.63 7.96 -6.59
N PRO A 445 18.63 7.95 -5.25
CA PRO A 445 18.09 9.02 -4.44
C PRO A 445 18.91 10.30 -4.53
N GLY A 446 18.27 11.41 -4.22
CA GLY A 446 18.87 12.66 -3.81
C GLY A 446 19.26 12.66 -2.33
N ASP A 447 19.66 13.79 -1.81
CA ASP A 447 20.12 13.95 -0.42
C ASP A 447 18.97 13.76 0.60
N ASP A 448 17.73 13.91 0.15
CA ASP A 448 16.49 13.76 0.95
C ASP A 448 15.93 12.32 0.96
N GLY A 449 16.59 11.39 0.26
CA GLY A 449 16.14 10.00 0.14
C GLY A 449 15.05 9.77 -0.92
N TRP A 450 14.58 10.84 -1.60
CA TRP A 450 13.69 10.78 -2.75
C TRP A 450 14.45 10.52 -4.04
N LEU A 451 13.77 10.13 -5.13
CA LEU A 451 14.41 10.02 -6.43
C LEU A 451 15.06 11.37 -6.82
N GLY A 452 16.37 11.37 -7.11
CA GLY A 452 17.10 12.59 -7.48
C GLY A 452 17.71 12.51 -8.89
N ARG A 453 17.94 11.31 -9.41
CA ARG A 453 18.58 11.13 -10.73
C ARG A 453 18.18 9.83 -11.40
N LEU A 454 18.23 9.84 -12.73
CA LEU A 454 18.10 8.66 -13.60
C LEU A 454 19.32 8.52 -14.51
N VAL A 455 19.62 7.30 -14.91
CA VAL A 455 20.56 6.99 -15.98
C VAL A 455 19.77 6.51 -17.20
N LEU A 456 19.78 7.29 -18.26
CA LEU A 456 19.14 6.99 -19.54
C LEU A 456 20.18 6.40 -20.51
N ARG A 457 19.78 5.39 -21.27
CA ARG A 457 20.61 4.80 -22.32
C ARG A 457 19.94 4.91 -23.69
N SER A 458 20.62 5.54 -24.64
CA SER A 458 20.21 5.60 -26.03
C SER A 458 21.28 4.99 -26.93
N GLY A 459 21.01 3.77 -27.44
CA GLY A 459 22.02 2.99 -28.15
C GLY A 459 23.19 2.60 -27.25
N ASN A 460 24.39 3.09 -27.54
CA ASN A 460 25.61 2.84 -26.75
C ASN A 460 25.95 4.00 -25.79
N GLU A 461 25.21 5.08 -25.82
CA GLU A 461 25.45 6.25 -24.99
C GLU A 461 24.58 6.22 -23.73
N THR A 462 25.16 6.60 -22.61
CA THR A 462 24.45 6.77 -21.33
C THR A 462 24.57 8.21 -20.86
N GLU A 463 23.47 8.73 -20.34
CA GLU A 463 23.36 10.09 -19.80
C GLU A 463 22.73 10.01 -18.40
N THR A 464 23.28 10.76 -17.45
CA THR A 464 22.64 10.96 -16.14
C THR A 464 21.86 12.25 -16.14
N VAL A 465 20.57 12.17 -15.80
CA VAL A 465 19.64 13.30 -15.77
C VAL A 465 19.04 13.46 -14.38
N ALA A 466 18.73 14.68 -13.98
CA ALA A 466 17.96 14.94 -12.77
C ALA A 466 16.51 14.48 -12.97
N SER A 467 15.91 13.92 -11.92
CA SER A 467 14.51 13.49 -11.94
C SER A 467 13.95 13.48 -10.53
N ASP A 468 12.83 14.15 -10.36
CA ASP A 468 12.11 14.22 -9.09
C ASP A 468 10.97 13.17 -9.04
N GLY A 469 10.63 12.58 -10.19
CA GLY A 469 9.62 11.52 -10.28
C GLY A 469 9.77 10.62 -11.51
N LEU A 470 9.61 9.32 -11.33
CA LEU A 470 9.61 8.31 -12.39
C LEU A 470 8.29 7.53 -12.39
N PHE A 471 7.55 7.63 -13.49
CA PHE A 471 6.26 6.95 -13.67
C PHE A 471 6.39 5.81 -14.67
N LEU A 472 6.19 4.57 -14.21
CA LEU A 472 6.39 3.35 -14.99
C LEU A 472 5.08 2.87 -15.60
N MET A 473 4.86 3.20 -16.86
CA MET A 473 3.67 2.85 -17.66
C MET A 473 3.97 1.70 -18.63
N ILE A 474 4.74 0.70 -18.17
CA ILE A 474 5.21 -0.45 -18.97
C ILE A 474 4.26 -1.65 -18.96
N GLY A 475 3.07 -1.44 -18.40
CA GLY A 475 1.96 -2.40 -18.36
C GLY A 475 2.00 -3.36 -17.19
N ALA A 476 0.93 -4.14 -17.07
CA ALA A 476 0.77 -5.18 -16.07
C ALA A 476 0.53 -6.54 -16.75
N ARG A 477 0.77 -7.62 -16.03
CA ARG A 477 0.41 -8.99 -16.41
C ARG A 477 -0.61 -9.53 -15.40
N PRO A 478 -1.79 -9.96 -15.83
CA PRO A 478 -2.75 -10.56 -14.92
C PRO A 478 -2.22 -11.90 -14.39
N ASN A 479 -2.52 -12.19 -13.11
CA ASN A 479 -2.17 -13.45 -12.47
C ASN A 479 -3.23 -14.52 -12.82
N SER A 480 -3.35 -14.86 -14.10
CA SER A 480 -4.34 -15.76 -14.69
C SER A 480 -3.74 -17.03 -15.28
N GLY A 481 -2.40 -17.18 -15.30
CA GLY A 481 -1.71 -18.27 -15.98
C GLY A 481 -1.96 -19.68 -15.42
N TRP A 482 -2.55 -19.81 -14.25
CA TRP A 482 -2.94 -21.06 -13.60
C TRP A 482 -4.38 -21.51 -13.93
N LEU A 483 -5.16 -20.64 -14.57
CA LEU A 483 -6.55 -20.93 -14.92
C LEU A 483 -6.63 -21.96 -16.06
N PRO A 484 -7.68 -22.81 -16.07
CA PRO A 484 -7.91 -23.75 -17.15
C PRO A 484 -8.31 -23.01 -18.45
N ASN A 485 -8.07 -23.67 -19.59
CA ASN A 485 -8.35 -23.11 -20.92
C ASN A 485 -9.83 -22.80 -21.18
N GLU A 486 -10.73 -23.36 -20.39
CA GLU A 486 -12.17 -23.10 -20.44
C GLU A 486 -12.53 -21.69 -19.96
N ILE A 487 -11.64 -21.04 -19.20
CA ILE A 487 -11.82 -19.64 -18.80
C ILE A 487 -11.17 -18.74 -19.85
N GLU A 488 -12.01 -17.99 -20.54
CA GLU A 488 -11.56 -17.08 -21.59
C GLU A 488 -10.77 -15.90 -21.05
N VAL A 489 -9.64 -15.65 -21.70
CA VAL A 489 -8.82 -14.47 -21.49
C VAL A 489 -8.64 -13.70 -22.81
N ASN A 490 -8.36 -12.41 -22.71
CA ASN A 490 -8.00 -11.61 -23.87
C ASN A 490 -6.52 -11.84 -24.28
N ASP A 491 -6.08 -11.23 -25.37
CA ASP A 491 -4.70 -11.36 -25.91
C ASP A 491 -3.59 -10.94 -24.92
N ARG A 492 -3.96 -10.23 -23.86
CA ARG A 492 -3.05 -9.80 -22.79
C ARG A 492 -3.13 -10.71 -21.55
N GLY A 493 -4.00 -11.70 -21.55
CA GLY A 493 -4.21 -12.64 -20.46
C GLY A 493 -5.25 -12.21 -19.42
N PHE A 494 -5.92 -11.06 -19.56
CA PHE A 494 -6.98 -10.64 -18.64
C PHE A 494 -8.26 -11.44 -18.85
N ILE A 495 -8.92 -11.83 -17.75
CA ILE A 495 -10.13 -12.65 -17.78
C ILE A 495 -11.29 -11.85 -18.37
N ARG A 496 -11.97 -12.42 -19.37
CA ARG A 496 -13.21 -11.88 -19.93
C ARG A 496 -14.40 -12.26 -19.07
N THR A 497 -15.35 -11.34 -18.91
CA THR A 497 -16.52 -11.55 -18.05
C THR A 497 -17.80 -10.97 -18.65
N GLY A 498 -18.92 -11.55 -18.26
CA GLY A 498 -20.25 -11.01 -18.56
C GLY A 498 -20.47 -10.76 -20.06
N PRO A 499 -20.72 -9.50 -20.48
CA PRO A 499 -21.00 -9.18 -21.89
C PRO A 499 -19.88 -9.55 -22.87
N GLU A 500 -18.61 -9.61 -22.40
CA GLU A 500 -17.48 -9.96 -23.28
C GLU A 500 -17.48 -11.43 -23.71
N ILE A 501 -18.25 -12.27 -23.02
CA ILE A 501 -18.40 -13.70 -23.31
C ILE A 501 -19.84 -14.10 -23.68
N ALA A 502 -20.76 -13.14 -23.78
CA ALA A 502 -22.17 -13.43 -24.08
C ALA A 502 -22.38 -14.18 -25.43
N ASP A 503 -21.55 -13.88 -26.42
CA ASP A 503 -21.59 -14.51 -27.73
C ASP A 503 -20.72 -15.80 -27.82
N ASN A 504 -20.19 -16.29 -26.70
CA ASN A 504 -19.37 -17.51 -26.71
C ASN A 504 -20.23 -18.75 -26.96
N PRO A 505 -20.03 -19.47 -28.09
CA PRO A 505 -20.79 -20.67 -28.38
C PRO A 505 -20.52 -21.84 -27.41
N ALA A 506 -19.46 -21.74 -26.62
CA ALA A 506 -19.13 -22.73 -25.58
C ALA A 506 -19.81 -22.43 -24.22
N TRP A 507 -20.55 -21.31 -24.08
CA TRP A 507 -21.32 -21.04 -22.88
C TRP A 507 -22.40 -22.11 -22.66
N PRO A 508 -22.39 -22.86 -21.53
CA PRO A 508 -23.18 -24.09 -21.44
C PRO A 508 -24.62 -23.89 -20.90
N LEU A 509 -25.00 -22.68 -20.55
CA LEU A 509 -26.29 -22.38 -19.90
C LEU A 509 -27.19 -21.58 -20.82
N GLU A 510 -28.53 -21.76 -20.67
CA GLU A 510 -29.53 -21.01 -21.46
C GLU A 510 -29.58 -19.51 -21.05
N ARG A 511 -29.24 -19.18 -19.77
CA ARG A 511 -29.15 -17.81 -19.33
C ARG A 511 -27.87 -17.14 -19.84
N GLU A 512 -27.90 -15.83 -19.95
CA GLU A 512 -26.69 -15.04 -20.20
C GLU A 512 -25.71 -15.10 -18.99
N PRO A 513 -24.40 -14.92 -19.22
CA PRO A 513 -23.43 -14.77 -18.15
C PRO A 513 -23.75 -13.55 -17.28
N LEU A 514 -23.59 -13.67 -15.95
CA LEU A 514 -23.71 -12.54 -15.05
C LEU A 514 -22.54 -11.56 -15.25
N ALA A 515 -22.69 -10.29 -14.86
CA ALA A 515 -21.77 -9.20 -15.22
C ALA A 515 -20.27 -9.47 -14.96
N LEU A 516 -19.93 -10.15 -13.85
CA LEU A 516 -18.55 -10.51 -13.52
C LEU A 516 -18.29 -12.03 -13.65
N GLU A 517 -19.23 -12.78 -14.19
CA GLU A 517 -19.08 -14.23 -14.40
C GLU A 517 -18.17 -14.51 -15.60
N THR A 518 -17.26 -15.46 -15.44
CA THR A 518 -16.36 -15.93 -16.49
C THR A 518 -17.05 -16.94 -17.41
N SER A 519 -16.39 -17.41 -18.45
CA SER A 519 -16.87 -18.48 -19.33
C SER A 519 -17.06 -19.85 -18.64
N MET A 520 -16.62 -20.01 -17.40
CA MET A 520 -16.93 -21.14 -16.54
C MET A 520 -18.04 -20.75 -15.55
N PRO A 521 -19.28 -21.27 -15.68
CA PRO A 521 -20.39 -20.89 -14.81
C PRO A 521 -20.09 -21.08 -13.31
N GLY A 522 -20.41 -20.06 -12.51
CA GLY A 522 -20.13 -20.04 -11.08
C GLY A 522 -18.73 -19.57 -10.70
N VAL A 523 -17.88 -19.28 -11.68
CA VAL A 523 -16.59 -18.63 -11.48
C VAL A 523 -16.69 -17.17 -11.89
N PHE A 524 -16.43 -16.26 -10.97
CA PHE A 524 -16.44 -14.81 -11.16
C PHE A 524 -15.00 -14.27 -11.14
N ALA A 525 -14.78 -13.15 -11.79
CA ALA A 525 -13.50 -12.44 -11.70
C ALA A 525 -13.72 -10.99 -11.24
N ALA A 526 -12.85 -10.49 -10.35
CA ALA A 526 -12.93 -9.14 -9.79
C ALA A 526 -11.54 -8.51 -9.62
N GLY A 527 -11.47 -7.20 -9.79
CA GLY A 527 -10.22 -6.44 -9.70
C GLY A 527 -9.34 -6.58 -10.94
N ASP A 528 -8.05 -6.29 -10.76
CA ASP A 528 -7.11 -6.07 -11.86
C ASP A 528 -6.80 -7.31 -12.71
N VAL A 529 -7.26 -8.49 -12.34
CA VAL A 529 -7.16 -9.71 -13.16
C VAL A 529 -8.17 -9.70 -14.31
N ARG A 530 -9.25 -8.89 -14.19
CA ARG A 530 -10.36 -8.84 -15.12
C ARG A 530 -10.10 -7.88 -16.28
N SER A 531 -10.52 -8.26 -17.48
CA SER A 531 -10.56 -7.37 -18.66
C SER A 531 -11.44 -6.16 -18.36
N GLY A 532 -10.97 -4.98 -18.71
CA GLY A 532 -11.69 -3.72 -18.52
C GLY A 532 -11.77 -3.21 -17.06
N SER A 533 -11.13 -3.86 -16.10
CA SER A 533 -11.01 -3.32 -14.74
C SER A 533 -10.17 -2.04 -14.71
N MET A 534 -10.56 -1.10 -13.84
CA MET A 534 -9.75 0.08 -13.57
C MET A 534 -8.77 -0.25 -12.44
N SER A 535 -7.47 -0.13 -12.68
CA SER A 535 -6.40 -0.40 -11.71
C SER A 535 -6.40 0.66 -10.58
N ARG A 536 -7.45 0.63 -9.74
CA ARG A 536 -7.66 1.47 -8.57
C ARG A 536 -8.21 0.64 -7.42
N VAL A 537 -7.72 0.88 -6.22
CA VAL A 537 -8.17 0.19 -5.01
C VAL A 537 -9.70 0.29 -4.84
N ALA A 538 -10.28 1.49 -5.01
CA ALA A 538 -11.73 1.69 -4.89
C ALA A 538 -12.55 0.90 -5.92
N ALA A 539 -12.06 0.80 -7.17
CA ALA A 539 -12.71 0.01 -8.22
C ALA A 539 -12.65 -1.50 -7.88
N ALA A 540 -11.49 -1.99 -7.45
CA ALA A 540 -11.32 -3.37 -7.04
C ALA A 540 -12.23 -3.75 -5.86
N VAL A 541 -12.34 -2.88 -4.85
CA VAL A 541 -13.27 -3.05 -3.71
C VAL A 541 -14.71 -3.10 -4.19
N GLY A 542 -15.11 -2.20 -5.10
CA GLY A 542 -16.45 -2.19 -5.70
C GLY A 542 -16.76 -3.49 -6.45
N GLU A 543 -15.83 -3.97 -7.27
CA GLU A 543 -16.01 -5.23 -8.02
C GLU A 543 -16.11 -6.44 -7.08
N GLY A 544 -15.32 -6.50 -5.99
CA GLY A 544 -15.39 -7.57 -5.00
C GLY A 544 -16.78 -7.66 -4.35
N SER A 545 -17.37 -6.53 -3.95
CA SER A 545 -18.72 -6.50 -3.38
C SER A 545 -19.79 -6.90 -4.40
N VAL A 546 -19.68 -6.43 -5.65
CA VAL A 546 -20.59 -6.80 -6.74
C VAL A 546 -20.51 -8.30 -7.04
N ALA A 547 -19.31 -8.89 -7.02
CA ALA A 547 -19.16 -10.33 -7.23
C ALA A 547 -19.97 -11.17 -6.23
N ILE A 548 -19.99 -10.79 -4.95
CA ILE A 548 -20.80 -11.50 -3.94
C ILE A 548 -22.29 -11.33 -4.18
N ARG A 549 -22.75 -10.12 -4.55
CA ARG A 549 -24.15 -9.94 -4.95
C ARG A 549 -24.54 -10.88 -6.09
N LEU A 550 -23.67 -11.03 -7.09
CA LEU A 550 -23.90 -11.94 -8.22
C LEU A 550 -23.84 -13.42 -7.82
N VAL A 551 -23.03 -13.78 -6.81
CA VAL A 551 -23.04 -15.14 -6.21
C VAL A 551 -24.40 -15.43 -5.57
N HIS A 552 -24.99 -14.49 -4.85
CA HIS A 552 -26.34 -14.66 -4.32
C HIS A 552 -27.40 -14.80 -5.40
N GLU A 553 -27.30 -14.03 -6.49
CA GLU A 553 -28.18 -14.14 -7.65
C GLU A 553 -28.07 -15.53 -8.30
N LEU A 554 -26.85 -16.04 -8.46
CA LEU A 554 -26.61 -17.40 -8.93
C LEU A 554 -27.29 -18.46 -8.03
N PHE A 555 -27.15 -18.32 -6.72
CA PHE A 555 -27.75 -19.27 -5.76
C PHE A 555 -29.28 -19.18 -5.74
N ALA A 556 -29.84 -17.99 -5.90
CA ALA A 556 -31.30 -17.84 -6.03
C ALA A 556 -31.83 -18.55 -7.29
N ALA A 557 -31.20 -18.34 -8.44
CA ALA A 557 -31.58 -19.00 -9.69
C ALA A 557 -31.48 -20.53 -9.61
N LYS A 558 -30.47 -21.06 -8.92
CA LYS A 558 -30.34 -22.52 -8.70
C LYS A 558 -31.46 -23.08 -7.82
N ARG A 559 -31.88 -22.37 -6.77
CA ARG A 559 -33.00 -22.79 -5.89
C ARG A 559 -34.35 -22.82 -6.62
N GLU A 560 -34.60 -21.85 -7.49
CA GLU A 560 -35.80 -21.82 -8.32
C GLU A 560 -35.87 -23.03 -9.27
N HIS A 561 -34.75 -23.44 -9.86
CA HIS A 561 -34.69 -24.61 -10.75
C HIS A 561 -34.79 -25.94 -10.02
N SER A 562 -34.32 -26.05 -8.76
CA SER A 562 -34.43 -27.27 -7.93
C SER A 562 -35.82 -27.45 -7.29
N GLY A 563 -36.70 -26.48 -7.38
CA GLY A 563 -38.05 -26.57 -6.81
C GLY A 563 -38.12 -26.46 -5.29
N GLU A 564 -37.08 -25.98 -4.65
CA GLU A 564 -37.01 -25.81 -3.17
C GLU A 564 -37.75 -24.57 -2.66
N LEU A 565 -38.38 -23.79 -3.54
CA LEU A 565 -39.28 -22.68 -3.21
C LEU A 565 -40.74 -23.08 -3.52
N ALA A 566 -41.31 -23.97 -2.70
CA ALA A 566 -42.75 -24.23 -2.65
C ALA A 566 -43.24 -24.09 -1.19
#